data_a021610a598a30d5cded51bbb1640f3e
#
_entry.id   a021610a598a30d5cded51bbb1640f3e
#
_cell.length_a   1.000
_cell.length_b   1.000
_cell.length_c   1.000
_cell.angle_alpha   90.00
_cell.angle_beta   90.00
_cell.angle_gamma   90.00
#
_symmetry.space_group_name_H-M   'P 1'
#
loop_
_entity.id
_entity.type
_entity.pdbx_description
1 polymer ?
#
loop_
_entity_poly.entity_id
_entity_poly.type
_entity_poly.pdbx_seq_one_letter_code
_entity_poly.pdbx_strand_id
1 'polypeptide(L)'
;ARGDKLLSENALFSPELENTDAPAAEAELADLSSEQNVLQLRKLRQALQMAQAGVIRGQDVALNSRHLRNVFARLETLCKGAPYARLWSIFAGVAEGLELGSIENGAAVRQLLRQADQELRQLKAGGARALQSNPPRELLRNLLFYVAKSADGSPRLDALKERYQLKGAWTDEQRAAGDRLVGPDREAMQSVALALGEELLQVKDQLDLFVRGDRSQLDGLETLQPVMKRIADTLAMLGLGQPRRVLLEQIEQVGRLVSGESAMTDAALMDVAGGMLYVEASLQGILGLERNEQGDGLDGDMQRLAAAQDIAQVHQ
;
A
#
# COMPACT_ATOMS: atom_id res chain seq x y z
N ALA A 1 12.37 2.47 -3.18
CA ALA A 1 12.16 3.87 -2.81
C ALA A 1 10.77 4.15 -2.20
N ARG A 2 9.77 3.24 -2.34
CA ARG A 2 8.46 3.36 -1.65
C ARG A 2 8.52 3.01 -0.16
N GLY A 3 9.60 2.39 0.32
CA GLY A 3 9.84 2.12 1.74
C GLY A 3 10.34 3.33 2.52
N ASP A 4 11.00 4.28 1.87
CA ASP A 4 11.73 5.33 2.56
C ASP A 4 10.85 6.45 3.17
N LYS A 5 9.65 6.70 2.65
CA LYS A 5 8.71 7.67 3.26
C LYS A 5 8.00 7.14 4.50
N LEU A 6 7.69 5.84 4.54
CA LEU A 6 7.18 5.18 5.75
C LEU A 6 8.24 5.11 6.85
N LEU A 7 9.52 5.04 6.47
CA LEU A 7 10.66 5.04 7.40
C LEU A 7 10.89 6.42 8.03
N SER A 8 10.53 7.55 7.39
CA SER A 8 10.79 8.88 7.94
C SER A 8 9.83 9.28 9.08
N GLU A 9 8.57 8.91 9.01
CA GLU A 9 7.61 9.17 10.10
C GLU A 9 7.84 8.25 11.30
N ASN A 10 8.21 7.00 11.04
CA ASN A 10 8.50 6.00 12.08
C ASN A 10 9.94 6.07 12.62
N ALA A 11 10.86 6.81 11.99
CA ALA A 11 12.26 6.85 12.39
C ALA A 11 12.47 7.47 13.78
N LEU A 12 11.59 8.39 14.19
CA LEU A 12 11.61 9.03 15.51
C LEU A 12 10.77 8.27 16.54
N PHE A 13 9.99 7.27 16.13
CA PHE A 13 9.15 6.49 17.00
C PHE A 13 9.93 5.31 17.59
N SER A 14 10.27 5.39 18.87
CA SER A 14 11.04 4.37 19.59
C SER A 14 10.23 3.84 20.78
N PRO A 15 9.28 2.90 20.53
CA PRO A 15 8.53 2.28 21.63
C PRO A 15 9.45 1.41 22.48
N GLU A 16 9.15 1.28 23.77
CA GLU A 16 9.86 0.35 24.67
C GLU A 16 9.49 -1.10 24.30
N LEU A 17 10.30 -1.72 23.44
CA LEU A 17 10.14 -3.12 23.03
C LEU A 17 10.74 -4.12 24.03
N GLU A 18 11.52 -3.64 24.99
CA GLU A 18 12.29 -4.49 25.92
C GLU A 18 11.50 -4.88 27.18
N ASN A 19 10.33 -4.28 27.39
CA ASN A 19 9.46 -4.63 28.52
C ASN A 19 8.76 -5.97 28.23
N THR A 20 9.53 -7.04 28.21
CA THR A 20 9.05 -8.39 27.92
C THR A 20 8.97 -9.19 29.19
N ASP A 21 7.77 -9.76 29.44
CA ASP A 21 7.60 -10.83 30.41
C ASP A 21 8.66 -11.91 30.12
N ALA A 22 9.29 -12.46 31.15
CA ALA A 22 10.24 -13.53 30.99
C ALA A 22 9.60 -14.67 30.16
N PRO A 23 10.31 -15.21 29.15
CA PRO A 23 9.76 -16.30 28.35
C PRO A 23 9.42 -17.49 29.28
N ALA A 24 8.24 -18.08 29.05
CA ALA A 24 7.86 -19.29 29.77
C ALA A 24 8.86 -20.43 29.48
N ALA A 25 8.99 -21.34 30.42
CA ALA A 25 9.80 -22.54 30.21
C ALA A 25 9.32 -23.31 28.97
N GLU A 26 10.24 -23.93 28.22
CA GLU A 26 9.91 -24.64 26.97
C GLU A 26 8.82 -25.68 27.14
N ALA A 27 8.76 -26.33 28.31
CA ALA A 27 7.74 -27.32 28.67
C ALA A 27 6.32 -26.75 28.81
N GLU A 28 6.17 -25.41 28.94
CA GLU A 28 4.88 -24.73 29.08
C GLU A 28 4.35 -24.19 27.73
N LEU A 29 5.18 -24.25 26.68
CA LEU A 29 4.80 -23.77 25.37
C LEU A 29 3.97 -24.82 24.62
N ALA A 30 3.03 -24.36 23.82
CA ALA A 30 2.21 -25.24 22.99
C ALA A 30 3.09 -26.00 21.98
N ASP A 31 2.89 -27.30 21.89
CA ASP A 31 3.49 -28.12 20.83
C ASP A 31 2.78 -27.86 19.49
N LEU A 32 3.39 -26.99 18.66
CA LEU A 32 2.87 -26.65 17.34
C LEU A 32 2.93 -27.80 16.34
N SER A 33 3.67 -28.87 16.64
CA SER A 33 3.79 -30.06 15.79
C SER A 33 2.70 -31.09 16.05
N SER A 34 1.94 -30.93 17.13
CA SER A 34 0.80 -31.83 17.40
C SER A 34 -0.25 -31.74 16.29
N GLU A 35 -0.85 -32.89 15.95
CA GLU A 35 -1.85 -32.98 14.87
C GLU A 35 -2.99 -31.95 15.04
N GLN A 36 -3.44 -31.77 16.28
CA GLN A 36 -4.48 -30.81 16.62
C GLN A 36 -4.04 -29.36 16.32
N ASN A 37 -2.84 -28.96 16.73
CA ASN A 37 -2.33 -27.60 16.52
C ASN A 37 -2.00 -27.35 15.05
N VAL A 38 -1.46 -28.32 14.32
CA VAL A 38 -1.24 -28.25 12.88
C VAL A 38 -2.55 -28.01 12.13
N LEU A 39 -3.62 -28.74 12.49
CA LEU A 39 -4.95 -28.54 11.89
C LEU A 39 -5.51 -27.16 12.24
N GLN A 40 -5.35 -26.73 13.49
CA GLN A 40 -5.81 -25.40 13.94
C GLN A 40 -5.07 -24.29 13.20
N LEU A 41 -3.73 -24.35 13.09
CA LEU A 41 -2.93 -23.38 12.34
C LEU A 41 -3.33 -23.30 10.86
N ARG A 42 -3.66 -24.44 10.24
CA ARG A 42 -4.15 -24.48 8.86
C ARG A 42 -5.48 -23.72 8.71
N LYS A 43 -6.43 -23.98 9.61
CA LYS A 43 -7.74 -23.28 9.62
C LYS A 43 -7.57 -21.78 9.89
N LEU A 44 -6.75 -21.40 10.86
CA LEU A 44 -6.46 -20.00 11.18
C LEU A 44 -5.83 -19.28 10.00
N ARG A 45 -4.89 -19.91 9.30
CA ARG A 45 -4.28 -19.32 8.11
C ARG A 45 -5.28 -19.13 6.98
N GLN A 46 -6.16 -20.08 6.73
CA GLN A 46 -7.20 -19.93 5.71
C GLN A 46 -8.14 -18.77 6.07
N ALA A 47 -8.59 -18.68 7.33
CA ALA A 47 -9.41 -17.57 7.80
C ALA A 47 -8.69 -16.22 7.71
N LEU A 48 -7.38 -16.19 8.04
CA LEU A 48 -6.52 -15.01 7.89
C LEU A 48 -6.53 -14.52 6.44
N GLN A 49 -6.25 -15.40 5.48
CA GLN A 49 -6.15 -15.05 4.06
C GLN A 49 -7.49 -14.54 3.50
N MET A 50 -8.61 -15.16 3.88
CA MET A 50 -9.94 -14.70 3.45
C MET A 50 -10.26 -13.31 4.00
N ALA A 51 -10.05 -13.09 5.29
CA ALA A 51 -10.33 -11.80 5.91
C ALA A 51 -9.37 -10.68 5.42
N GLN A 52 -8.09 -11.00 5.23
CA GLN A 52 -7.12 -10.07 4.63
C GLN A 52 -7.53 -9.66 3.22
N ALA A 53 -7.99 -10.60 2.39
CA ALA A 53 -8.45 -10.28 1.05
C ALA A 53 -9.63 -9.31 1.07
N GLY A 54 -10.58 -9.47 2.00
CA GLY A 54 -11.69 -8.53 2.20
C GLY A 54 -11.21 -7.13 2.59
N VAL A 55 -10.34 -7.02 3.60
CA VAL A 55 -9.77 -5.73 4.04
C VAL A 55 -8.96 -5.05 2.92
N ILE A 56 -8.15 -5.82 2.17
CA ILE A 56 -7.32 -5.29 1.07
C ILE A 56 -8.19 -4.75 -0.07
N ARG A 57 -9.33 -5.40 -0.34
CA ARG A 57 -10.28 -4.96 -1.36
C ARG A 57 -11.23 -3.86 -0.89
N GLY A 58 -11.17 -3.45 0.38
CA GLY A 58 -12.10 -2.49 0.95
C GLY A 58 -13.53 -3.04 1.17
N GLN A 59 -13.72 -4.37 1.07
CA GLN A 59 -15.03 -5.02 1.22
C GLN A 59 -15.31 -5.27 2.71
N ASP A 60 -16.43 -4.74 3.23
CA ASP A 60 -16.86 -4.92 4.62
C ASP A 60 -15.69 -4.85 5.62
N VAL A 61 -14.91 -3.76 5.57
CA VAL A 61 -13.67 -3.63 6.32
C VAL A 61 -13.87 -3.92 7.81
N ALA A 62 -14.95 -3.42 8.41
CA ALA A 62 -15.27 -3.66 9.82
C ALA A 62 -15.48 -5.15 10.12
N LEU A 63 -16.26 -5.86 9.31
CA LEU A 63 -16.51 -7.29 9.50
C LEU A 63 -15.27 -8.13 9.28
N ASN A 64 -14.52 -7.86 8.21
CA ASN A 64 -13.28 -8.58 7.92
C ASN A 64 -12.20 -8.29 8.97
N SER A 65 -12.12 -7.07 9.49
CA SER A 65 -11.21 -6.71 10.59
C SER A 65 -11.59 -7.41 11.90
N ARG A 66 -12.87 -7.61 12.19
CA ARG A 66 -13.34 -8.43 13.30
C ARG A 66 -12.89 -9.89 13.15
N HIS A 67 -12.96 -10.44 11.93
CA HIS A 67 -12.45 -11.79 11.66
C HIS A 67 -10.93 -11.87 11.86
N LEU A 68 -10.17 -10.87 11.38
CA LEU A 68 -8.72 -10.78 11.61
C LEU A 68 -8.39 -10.71 13.12
N ARG A 69 -9.09 -9.87 13.87
CA ARG A 69 -8.91 -9.77 15.32
C ARG A 69 -9.11 -11.12 16.01
N ASN A 70 -10.16 -11.85 15.64
CA ASN A 70 -10.45 -13.16 16.22
C ASN A 70 -9.36 -14.19 15.87
N VAL A 71 -8.84 -14.17 14.63
CA VAL A 71 -7.72 -15.02 14.22
C VAL A 71 -6.47 -14.70 15.02
N PHE A 72 -6.11 -13.42 15.13
CA PHE A 72 -4.93 -12.98 15.87
C PHE A 72 -5.05 -13.28 17.37
N ALA A 73 -6.22 -13.10 17.99
CA ALA A 73 -6.45 -13.48 19.37
C ALA A 73 -6.29 -14.99 19.63
N ARG A 74 -6.69 -15.83 18.67
CA ARG A 74 -6.46 -17.27 18.74
C ARG A 74 -4.98 -17.63 18.60
N LEU A 75 -4.25 -16.95 17.72
CA LEU A 75 -2.80 -17.10 17.57
C LEU A 75 -2.05 -16.63 18.82
N GLU A 76 -2.47 -15.50 19.43
CA GLU A 76 -1.96 -15.01 20.70
C GLU A 76 -2.11 -16.08 21.80
N THR A 77 -3.30 -16.69 21.90
CA THR A 77 -3.58 -17.76 22.86
C THR A 77 -2.71 -19.01 22.60
N LEU A 78 -2.55 -19.39 21.34
CA LEU A 78 -1.73 -20.55 20.95
C LEU A 78 -0.25 -20.34 21.25
N CYS A 79 0.23 -19.08 21.13
CA CYS A 79 1.61 -18.69 21.40
C CYS A 79 1.82 -18.20 22.85
N LYS A 80 0.86 -18.42 23.75
CA LYS A 80 0.93 -17.93 25.15
C LYS A 80 2.24 -18.36 25.81
N GLY A 81 2.92 -17.43 26.47
CA GLY A 81 4.22 -17.64 27.10
C GLY A 81 5.42 -17.52 26.14
N ALA A 82 5.20 -17.48 24.82
CA ALA A 82 6.25 -17.29 23.84
C ALA A 82 6.40 -15.83 23.41
N PRO A 83 7.61 -15.37 23.01
CA PRO A 83 7.82 -14.01 22.47
C PRO A 83 6.89 -13.64 21.31
N TYR A 84 6.49 -14.61 20.49
CA TYR A 84 5.56 -14.40 19.37
C TYR A 84 4.13 -14.04 19.80
N ALA A 85 3.72 -14.35 21.03
CA ALA A 85 2.39 -13.94 21.53
C ALA A 85 2.17 -12.44 21.45
N ARG A 86 3.21 -11.63 21.74
CA ARG A 86 3.14 -10.17 21.65
C ARG A 86 2.87 -9.67 20.23
N LEU A 87 3.44 -10.31 19.21
CA LEU A 87 3.18 -9.96 17.81
C LEU A 87 1.69 -10.10 17.48
N TRP A 88 1.11 -11.23 17.84
CA TRP A 88 -0.31 -11.50 17.59
C TRP A 88 -1.23 -10.61 18.40
N SER A 89 -0.83 -10.27 19.63
CA SER A 89 -1.55 -9.30 20.46
C SER A 89 -1.63 -7.92 19.80
N ILE A 90 -0.51 -7.44 19.26
CA ILE A 90 -0.44 -6.14 18.56
C ILE A 90 -1.24 -6.18 17.25
N PHE A 91 -1.12 -7.25 16.45
CA PHE A 91 -1.96 -7.44 15.27
C PHE A 91 -3.45 -7.44 15.59
N ALA A 92 -3.84 -8.08 16.71
CA ALA A 92 -5.23 -8.07 17.17
C ALA A 92 -5.70 -6.64 17.54
N GLY A 93 -4.82 -5.83 18.13
CA GLY A 93 -5.10 -4.41 18.41
C GLY A 93 -5.26 -3.59 17.13
N VAL A 94 -4.38 -3.77 16.15
CA VAL A 94 -4.49 -3.09 14.84
C VAL A 94 -5.79 -3.49 14.13
N ALA A 95 -6.16 -4.78 14.16
CA ALA A 95 -7.42 -5.26 13.58
C ALA A 95 -8.64 -4.68 14.30
N GLU A 96 -8.57 -4.52 15.62
CA GLU A 96 -9.63 -3.86 16.42
C GLU A 96 -9.73 -2.38 16.08
N GLY A 97 -8.60 -1.68 15.90
CA GLY A 97 -8.59 -0.30 15.44
C GLY A 97 -9.21 -0.11 14.06
N LEU A 98 -8.95 -1.03 13.12
CA LEU A 98 -9.61 -1.05 11.80
C LEU A 98 -11.12 -1.33 11.91
N GLU A 99 -11.53 -2.27 12.78
CA GLU A 99 -12.94 -2.60 13.03
C GLU A 99 -13.72 -1.38 13.53
N LEU A 100 -13.09 -0.62 14.44
CA LEU A 100 -13.70 0.57 15.07
C LEU A 100 -13.52 1.85 14.22
N GLY A 101 -12.77 1.80 13.12
CA GLY A 101 -12.44 2.97 12.31
C GLY A 101 -11.46 3.94 12.96
N SER A 102 -10.83 3.58 14.10
CA SER A 102 -9.78 4.38 14.77
C SER A 102 -8.41 4.24 14.12
N ILE A 103 -8.22 3.24 13.27
CA ILE A 103 -7.07 3.06 12.39
C ILE A 103 -7.59 3.03 10.95
N GLU A 104 -7.05 3.89 10.10
CA GLU A 104 -7.43 3.95 8.69
C GLU A 104 -6.92 2.73 7.91
N ASN A 105 -7.73 2.19 6.98
CA ASN A 105 -7.35 1.09 6.09
C ASN A 105 -6.46 1.59 4.93
N GLY A 106 -5.33 2.22 5.26
CA GLY A 106 -4.37 2.75 4.31
C GLY A 106 -3.45 1.68 3.70
N ALA A 107 -2.72 2.05 2.64
CA ALA A 107 -1.81 1.15 1.92
C ALA A 107 -0.73 0.53 2.85
N ALA A 108 -0.21 1.30 3.80
CA ALA A 108 0.79 0.86 4.75
C ALA A 108 0.24 -0.20 5.73
N VAL A 109 -0.96 0.02 6.27
CA VAL A 109 -1.62 -0.95 7.16
C VAL A 109 -1.92 -2.25 6.40
N ARG A 110 -2.41 -2.16 5.16
CA ARG A 110 -2.61 -3.34 4.30
C ARG A 110 -1.31 -4.11 4.04
N GLN A 111 -0.18 -3.41 3.89
CA GLN A 111 1.12 -4.05 3.75
C GLN A 111 1.56 -4.76 5.04
N LEU A 112 1.35 -4.15 6.21
CA LEU A 112 1.62 -4.79 7.50
C LEU A 112 0.76 -6.04 7.69
N LEU A 113 -0.53 -5.98 7.35
CA LEU A 113 -1.41 -7.14 7.41
C LEU A 113 -0.93 -8.29 6.52
N ARG A 114 -0.39 -8.01 5.31
CA ARG A 114 0.20 -9.06 4.45
C ARG A 114 1.38 -9.76 5.11
N GLN A 115 2.17 -9.06 5.93
CA GLN A 115 3.29 -9.66 6.66
C GLN A 115 2.81 -10.69 7.69
N ALA A 116 1.59 -10.56 8.21
CA ALA A 116 1.03 -11.54 9.15
C ALA A 116 0.96 -12.99 8.57
N ASP A 117 0.62 -13.16 7.27
CA ASP A 117 0.62 -14.49 6.64
C ASP A 117 2.05 -15.04 6.52
N GLN A 118 3.03 -14.17 6.27
CA GLN A 118 4.45 -14.56 6.23
C GLN A 118 4.94 -15.02 7.60
N GLU A 119 4.65 -14.27 8.66
CA GLU A 119 5.02 -14.63 10.03
C GLU A 119 4.33 -15.93 10.47
N LEU A 120 3.07 -16.13 10.10
CA LEU A 120 2.35 -17.37 10.40
C LEU A 120 2.95 -18.58 9.65
N ARG A 121 3.44 -18.40 8.42
CA ARG A 121 4.16 -19.44 7.69
C ARG A 121 5.48 -19.79 8.36
N GLN A 122 6.25 -18.81 8.81
CA GLN A 122 7.52 -19.01 9.51
C GLN A 122 7.28 -19.73 10.84
N LEU A 123 6.27 -19.31 11.60
CA LEU A 123 5.87 -19.97 12.84
C LEU A 123 5.54 -21.44 12.63
N LYS A 124 4.75 -21.74 11.59
CA LYS A 124 4.41 -23.13 11.24
C LYS A 124 5.61 -23.97 10.80
N ALA A 125 6.53 -23.37 10.03
CA ALA A 125 7.72 -24.07 9.53
C ALA A 125 8.77 -24.32 10.62
N GLY A 126 8.93 -23.36 11.54
CA GLY A 126 9.95 -23.40 12.59
C GLY A 126 9.52 -24.10 13.89
N GLY A 127 8.21 -24.31 14.08
CA GLY A 127 7.67 -25.00 15.26
C GLY A 127 8.11 -24.37 16.58
N ALA A 128 8.57 -25.18 17.54
CA ALA A 128 9.02 -24.73 18.86
C ALA A 128 10.15 -23.68 18.79
N ARG A 129 11.08 -23.80 17.84
CA ARG A 129 12.18 -22.83 17.68
C ARG A 129 11.66 -21.46 17.25
N ALA A 130 10.66 -21.42 16.38
CA ALA A 130 10.06 -20.17 15.96
C ALA A 130 9.31 -19.50 17.12
N LEU A 131 8.63 -20.27 17.97
CA LEU A 131 7.96 -19.74 19.16
C LEU A 131 8.93 -19.02 20.09
N GLN A 132 10.11 -19.57 20.28
CA GLN A 132 11.16 -19.02 21.18
C GLN A 132 11.91 -17.86 20.55
N SER A 133 11.83 -17.67 19.24
CA SER A 133 12.47 -16.56 18.57
C SER A 133 11.75 -15.23 18.83
N ASN A 134 12.48 -14.14 18.76
CA ASN A 134 11.86 -12.81 18.83
C ASN A 134 11.24 -12.45 17.48
N PRO A 135 10.01 -11.93 17.47
CA PRO A 135 9.43 -11.40 16.25
C PRO A 135 10.22 -10.19 15.72
N PRO A 136 10.12 -9.88 14.40
CA PRO A 136 10.87 -8.79 13.79
C PRO A 136 10.59 -7.45 14.48
N ARG A 137 11.66 -6.79 14.98
CA ARG A 137 11.56 -5.52 15.73
C ARG A 137 10.92 -4.41 14.89
N GLU A 138 11.25 -4.34 13.61
CA GLU A 138 10.68 -3.33 12.71
C GLU A 138 9.17 -3.53 12.50
N LEU A 139 8.72 -4.76 12.37
CA LEU A 139 7.30 -5.07 12.25
C LEU A 139 6.54 -4.66 13.52
N LEU A 140 7.07 -4.99 14.70
CA LEU A 140 6.49 -4.57 15.98
C LEU A 140 6.41 -3.04 16.07
N ARG A 141 7.49 -2.33 15.76
CA ARG A 141 7.53 -0.87 15.78
C ARG A 141 6.50 -0.25 14.85
N ASN A 142 6.40 -0.75 13.62
CA ASN A 142 5.46 -0.25 12.64
C ASN A 142 4.00 -0.50 13.04
N LEU A 143 3.68 -1.66 13.62
CA LEU A 143 2.35 -1.94 14.16
C LEU A 143 2.01 -1.06 15.35
N LEU A 144 2.96 -0.89 16.30
CA LEU A 144 2.78 -0.04 17.48
C LEU A 144 2.62 1.43 17.12
N PHE A 145 3.21 1.90 16.02
CA PHE A 145 2.99 3.23 15.49
C PHE A 145 1.50 3.49 15.21
N TYR A 146 0.80 2.56 14.56
CA TYR A 146 -0.63 2.69 14.30
C TYR A 146 -1.48 2.56 15.57
N VAL A 147 -1.06 1.71 16.51
CA VAL A 147 -1.70 1.62 17.83
C VAL A 147 -1.55 2.95 18.58
N ALA A 148 -0.36 3.57 18.56
CA ALA A 148 -0.13 4.87 19.21
C ALA A 148 -0.98 5.99 18.61
N LYS A 149 -1.18 5.95 17.28
CA LYS A 149 -1.96 6.93 16.52
C LYS A 149 -3.48 6.73 16.66
N SER A 150 -3.94 5.55 17.04
CA SER A 150 -5.38 5.25 17.17
C SER A 150 -6.05 6.06 18.27
N ALA A 151 -7.37 6.30 18.11
CA ALA A 151 -8.16 6.93 19.17
C ALA A 151 -8.21 6.05 20.44
N ASP A 152 -8.39 6.68 21.60
CA ASP A 152 -8.60 5.99 22.87
C ASP A 152 -10.04 5.46 22.95
N GLY A 153 -10.27 4.50 23.87
CA GLY A 153 -11.62 3.98 24.17
C GLY A 153 -11.84 2.52 23.80
N SER A 154 -10.82 1.83 23.28
CA SER A 154 -10.84 0.38 23.11
C SER A 154 -10.00 -0.28 24.19
N PRO A 155 -10.55 -1.23 24.99
CA PRO A 155 -9.82 -1.86 26.09
C PRO A 155 -8.50 -2.51 25.65
N ARG A 156 -8.45 -3.11 24.44
CA ARG A 156 -7.23 -3.74 23.92
C ARG A 156 -6.22 -2.69 23.47
N LEU A 157 -6.65 -1.67 22.73
CA LEU A 157 -5.77 -0.60 22.29
C LEU A 157 -5.20 0.17 23.47
N ASP A 158 -6.02 0.48 24.48
CA ASP A 158 -5.61 1.19 25.68
C ASP A 158 -4.61 0.37 26.49
N ALA A 159 -4.82 -0.95 26.63
CA ALA A 159 -3.88 -1.86 27.27
C ALA A 159 -2.54 -1.96 26.53
N LEU A 160 -2.56 -1.98 25.18
CA LEU A 160 -1.33 -1.94 24.37
C LEU A 160 -0.60 -0.61 24.53
N LYS A 161 -1.32 0.52 24.50
CA LYS A 161 -0.73 1.85 24.72
C LYS A 161 -0.08 1.97 26.09
N GLU A 162 -0.69 1.40 27.12
CA GLU A 162 -0.14 1.38 28.47
C GLU A 162 1.10 0.47 28.56
N ARG A 163 0.99 -0.76 28.04
CA ARG A 163 2.06 -1.77 28.07
C ARG A 163 3.34 -1.28 27.40
N TYR A 164 3.23 -0.61 26.25
CA TYR A 164 4.37 -0.13 25.46
C TYR A 164 4.67 1.36 25.68
N GLN A 165 4.08 1.96 26.73
CA GLN A 165 4.27 3.37 27.11
C GLN A 165 4.04 4.36 25.96
N LEU A 166 3.02 4.09 25.15
CA LEU A 166 2.70 4.91 23.97
C LEU A 166 1.87 6.15 24.30
N LYS A 167 1.37 6.24 25.56
CA LYS A 167 0.63 7.41 26.03
C LYS A 167 1.58 8.61 26.11
N GLY A 168 1.29 9.67 25.33
CA GLY A 168 2.13 10.86 25.25
C GLY A 168 3.21 10.83 24.17
N ALA A 169 3.37 9.71 23.44
CA ALA A 169 4.25 9.64 22.26
C ALA A 169 3.80 10.60 21.14
N TRP A 170 2.54 11.03 21.19
CA TRP A 170 1.95 12.02 20.28
C TRP A 170 1.22 13.08 21.09
N THR A 171 1.62 14.34 20.93
CA THR A 171 0.84 15.46 21.46
C THR A 171 -0.44 15.64 20.64
N ASP A 172 -1.49 16.23 21.23
CA ASP A 172 -2.73 16.54 20.51
C ASP A 172 -2.48 17.42 19.27
N GLU A 173 -1.44 18.26 19.30
CA GLU A 173 -0.97 19.04 18.16
C GLU A 173 -0.36 18.17 17.06
N GLN A 174 0.37 17.11 17.40
CA GLN A 174 0.94 16.16 16.44
C GLN A 174 -0.14 15.24 15.86
N ARG A 175 -1.17 14.88 16.65
CA ARG A 175 -2.37 14.18 16.12
C ARG A 175 -3.13 15.08 15.18
N ALA A 176 -3.40 16.32 15.55
CA ALA A 176 -4.08 17.30 14.71
C ALA A 176 -3.27 17.68 13.45
N ALA A 177 -1.93 17.68 13.52
CA ALA A 177 -1.07 17.89 12.36
C ALA A 177 -1.09 16.65 11.45
N GLY A 178 -1.10 15.44 12.02
CA GLY A 178 -1.27 14.19 11.27
C GLY A 178 -2.63 14.12 10.57
N ASP A 179 -3.71 14.49 11.27
CA ASP A 179 -5.06 14.55 10.70
C ASP A 179 -5.22 15.66 9.64
N ARG A 180 -4.49 16.78 9.79
CA ARG A 180 -4.41 17.83 8.76
C ARG A 180 -3.63 17.40 7.53
N LEU A 181 -2.65 16.51 7.69
CA LEU A 181 -1.89 15.93 6.58
C LEU A 181 -2.65 14.80 5.84
N VAL A 182 -3.66 14.19 6.47
CA VAL A 182 -4.41 13.05 5.91
C VAL A 182 -5.75 13.47 5.29
N GLY A 183 -6.43 14.48 5.80
CA GLY A 183 -7.76 14.88 5.34
C GLY A 183 -7.75 15.87 4.15
N PRO A 184 -7.35 17.13 4.35
CA PRO A 184 -7.38 18.15 3.28
C PRO A 184 -6.31 17.93 2.21
N ASP A 185 -5.15 17.34 2.56
CA ASP A 185 -4.09 17.02 1.59
C ASP A 185 -4.48 15.89 0.64
N ARG A 186 -5.31 14.96 1.06
CA ARG A 186 -5.74 13.84 0.21
C ARG A 186 -6.69 14.32 -0.89
N GLU A 187 -7.71 15.12 -0.55
CA GLU A 187 -8.61 15.75 -1.54
C GLU A 187 -7.84 16.71 -2.45
N ALA A 188 -6.91 17.48 -1.88
CA ALA A 188 -6.03 18.33 -2.65
C ALA A 188 -5.11 17.53 -3.57
N MET A 189 -4.51 16.43 -3.10
CA MET A 189 -3.71 15.52 -3.93
C MET A 189 -4.53 14.88 -5.05
N GLN A 190 -5.76 14.48 -4.77
CA GLN A 190 -6.68 13.94 -5.78
C GLN A 190 -7.06 14.98 -6.83
N SER A 191 -7.43 16.17 -6.37
CA SER A 191 -7.75 17.28 -7.27
C SER A 191 -6.57 17.63 -8.18
N VAL A 192 -5.35 17.66 -7.63
CA VAL A 192 -4.12 17.90 -8.40
C VAL A 192 -3.82 16.73 -9.34
N ALA A 193 -4.01 15.48 -8.89
CA ALA A 193 -3.80 14.31 -9.75
C ALA A 193 -4.80 14.24 -10.91
N LEU A 194 -6.05 14.65 -10.69
CA LEU A 194 -7.06 14.77 -11.75
C LEU A 194 -6.67 15.86 -12.75
N ALA A 195 -6.29 17.05 -12.26
CA ALA A 195 -5.85 18.16 -13.13
C ALA A 195 -4.60 17.77 -13.94
N LEU A 196 -3.63 17.06 -13.34
CA LEU A 196 -2.49 16.51 -14.07
C LEU A 196 -2.89 15.48 -15.13
N GLY A 197 -3.90 14.66 -14.86
CA GLY A 197 -4.46 13.73 -15.84
C GLY A 197 -5.03 14.44 -17.07
N GLU A 198 -5.74 15.54 -16.86
CA GLU A 198 -6.28 16.39 -17.94
C GLU A 198 -5.17 17.08 -18.75
N GLU A 199 -4.14 17.63 -18.08
CA GLU A 199 -2.97 18.21 -18.77
C GLU A 199 -2.19 17.16 -19.59
N LEU A 200 -2.02 15.95 -19.03
CA LEU A 200 -1.39 14.83 -19.74
C LEU A 200 -2.17 14.40 -20.97
N LEU A 201 -3.50 14.39 -20.89
CA LEU A 201 -4.36 14.07 -22.01
C LEU A 201 -4.18 15.12 -23.12
N GLN A 202 -4.13 16.42 -22.80
CA GLN A 202 -3.86 17.49 -23.78
C GLN A 202 -2.49 17.31 -24.46
N VAL A 203 -1.45 16.93 -23.70
CA VAL A 203 -0.12 16.66 -24.27
C VAL A 203 -0.18 15.46 -25.22
N LYS A 204 -0.90 14.39 -24.88
CA LYS A 204 -1.07 13.22 -25.74
C LYS A 204 -1.83 13.56 -27.03
N ASP A 205 -2.90 14.32 -26.91
CA ASP A 205 -3.70 14.75 -28.07
C ASP A 205 -2.87 15.61 -29.05
N GLN A 206 -2.07 16.54 -28.51
CA GLN A 206 -1.17 17.36 -29.34
C GLN A 206 -0.06 16.52 -29.99
N LEU A 207 0.49 15.55 -29.27
CA LEU A 207 1.47 14.60 -29.82
C LEU A 207 0.84 13.75 -30.94
N ASP A 208 -0.39 13.24 -30.75
CA ASP A 208 -1.12 12.49 -31.78
C ASP A 208 -1.42 13.34 -33.02
N LEU A 209 -1.83 14.58 -32.85
CA LEU A 209 -2.02 15.51 -33.95
C LEU A 209 -0.72 15.78 -34.70
N PHE A 210 0.40 15.93 -34.00
CA PHE A 210 1.71 16.09 -34.61
C PHE A 210 2.13 14.85 -35.41
N VAL A 211 1.93 13.65 -34.84
CA VAL A 211 2.28 12.38 -35.51
C VAL A 211 1.49 12.18 -36.79
N ARG A 212 0.21 12.58 -36.82
CA ARG A 212 -0.70 12.45 -38.00
C ARG A 212 -0.60 13.61 -38.98
N GLY A 213 -0.04 14.74 -38.54
CA GLY A 213 0.07 15.98 -39.33
C GLY A 213 1.36 16.08 -40.15
N ASP A 214 1.68 17.32 -40.51
CA ASP A 214 2.93 17.65 -41.19
C ASP A 214 4.07 17.76 -40.17
N ARG A 215 4.93 16.75 -40.10
CA ARG A 215 6.06 16.64 -39.17
C ARG A 215 7.18 17.65 -39.45
N SER A 216 7.10 18.44 -40.52
CA SER A 216 8.04 19.52 -40.79
C SER A 216 7.75 20.76 -39.95
N GLN A 217 6.55 20.87 -39.35
CA GLN A 217 6.14 21.96 -38.48
C GLN A 217 6.44 21.62 -37.00
N LEU A 218 7.66 21.91 -36.55
CA LEU A 218 8.14 21.57 -35.20
C LEU A 218 7.47 22.39 -34.08
N ASP A 219 6.79 23.48 -34.42
CA ASP A 219 6.11 24.37 -33.47
C ASP A 219 5.18 23.60 -32.51
N GLY A 220 4.53 22.53 -33.01
CA GLY A 220 3.67 21.67 -32.21
C GLY A 220 4.41 20.93 -31.08
N LEU A 221 5.65 20.47 -31.35
CA LEU A 221 6.49 19.82 -30.35
C LEU A 221 7.14 20.80 -29.39
N GLU A 222 7.53 21.99 -29.87
CA GLU A 222 8.11 23.03 -29.01
C GLU A 222 7.13 23.47 -27.92
N THR A 223 5.84 23.58 -28.24
CA THR A 223 4.80 23.98 -27.29
C THR A 223 4.52 22.91 -26.22
N LEU A 224 4.88 21.64 -26.45
CA LEU A 224 4.71 20.56 -25.48
C LEU A 224 5.71 20.65 -24.31
N GLN A 225 6.95 21.06 -24.59
CA GLN A 225 8.01 21.06 -23.56
C GLN A 225 7.65 21.84 -22.28
N PRO A 226 7.16 23.10 -22.34
CA PRO A 226 6.81 23.84 -21.15
C PRO A 226 5.65 23.21 -20.37
N VAL A 227 4.69 22.59 -21.07
CA VAL A 227 3.58 21.88 -20.41
C VAL A 227 4.08 20.64 -19.68
N MET A 228 4.89 19.82 -20.36
CA MET A 228 5.49 18.63 -19.77
C MET A 228 6.36 18.96 -18.56
N LYS A 229 7.11 20.09 -18.60
CA LYS A 229 7.93 20.56 -17.49
C LYS A 229 7.08 20.94 -16.29
N ARG A 230 5.97 21.65 -16.50
CA ARG A 230 5.02 22.01 -15.44
C ARG A 230 4.43 20.75 -14.78
N ILE A 231 4.06 19.73 -15.58
CA ILE A 231 3.60 18.43 -15.09
C ILE A 231 4.71 17.78 -14.25
N ALA A 232 5.96 17.76 -14.72
CA ALA A 232 7.09 17.19 -13.99
C ALA A 232 7.34 17.90 -12.64
N ASP A 233 7.20 19.20 -12.59
CA ASP A 233 7.35 19.98 -11.36
C ASP A 233 6.20 19.68 -10.37
N THR A 234 4.98 19.53 -10.86
CA THR A 234 3.83 19.14 -10.03
C THR A 234 3.96 17.68 -9.52
N LEU A 235 4.47 16.76 -10.36
CA LEU A 235 4.80 15.40 -9.91
C LEU A 235 5.86 15.39 -8.79
N ALA A 236 6.81 16.34 -8.81
CA ALA A 236 7.78 16.51 -7.73
C ALA A 236 7.10 16.93 -6.42
N MET A 237 6.16 17.88 -6.47
CA MET A 237 5.38 18.32 -5.31
C MET A 237 4.53 17.18 -4.71
N LEU A 238 3.98 16.30 -5.57
CA LEU A 238 3.26 15.11 -5.14
C LEU A 238 4.17 13.97 -4.65
N GLY A 239 5.49 14.14 -4.70
CA GLY A 239 6.47 13.15 -4.30
C GLY A 239 6.56 11.93 -5.24
N LEU A 240 6.11 12.08 -6.48
CA LEU A 240 6.11 11.04 -7.52
C LEU A 240 7.44 11.02 -8.29
N GLY A 241 8.51 10.63 -7.61
CA GLY A 241 9.87 10.70 -8.13
C GLY A 241 10.13 9.86 -9.38
N GLN A 242 9.56 8.66 -9.50
CA GLN A 242 9.75 7.80 -10.68
C GLN A 242 9.00 8.32 -11.92
N PRO A 243 7.68 8.61 -11.88
CA PRO A 243 6.98 9.22 -13.01
C PRO A 243 7.61 10.55 -13.45
N ARG A 244 8.06 11.38 -12.49
CA ARG A 244 8.79 12.61 -12.80
C ARG A 244 10.06 12.34 -13.60
N ARG A 245 10.86 11.35 -13.21
CA ARG A 245 12.12 11.01 -13.92
C ARG A 245 11.83 10.61 -15.36
N VAL A 246 10.87 9.69 -15.55
CA VAL A 246 10.46 9.27 -16.88
C VAL A 246 10.03 10.47 -17.72
N LEU A 247 9.22 11.38 -17.16
CA LEU A 247 8.76 12.57 -17.89
C LEU A 247 9.91 13.51 -18.25
N LEU A 248 10.91 13.70 -17.38
CA LEU A 248 12.09 14.50 -17.67
C LEU A 248 12.93 13.91 -18.80
N GLU A 249 13.07 12.58 -18.85
CA GLU A 249 13.72 11.88 -19.98
C GLU A 249 12.98 12.12 -21.30
N GLN A 250 11.63 12.14 -21.27
CA GLN A 250 10.84 12.45 -22.46
C GLN A 250 10.97 13.91 -22.88
N ILE A 251 11.03 14.88 -21.95
CA ILE A 251 11.26 16.28 -22.24
C ILE A 251 12.60 16.48 -22.96
N GLU A 252 13.64 15.80 -22.49
CA GLU A 252 14.97 15.83 -23.13
C GLU A 252 14.92 15.20 -24.52
N GLN A 253 14.21 14.08 -24.69
CA GLN A 253 14.03 13.46 -26.00
C GLN A 253 13.29 14.37 -26.98
N VAL A 254 12.19 15.01 -26.56
CA VAL A 254 11.47 16.01 -27.38
C VAL A 254 12.41 17.17 -27.73
N GLY A 255 13.24 17.65 -26.81
CA GLY A 255 14.25 18.68 -27.07
C GLY A 255 15.23 18.31 -28.16
N ARG A 256 15.74 17.07 -28.14
CA ARG A 256 16.67 16.54 -29.17
C ARG A 256 15.99 16.35 -30.53
N LEU A 257 14.70 16.03 -30.55
CA LEU A 257 13.93 15.95 -31.79
C LEU A 257 13.71 17.35 -32.42
N VAL A 258 13.39 18.34 -31.59
CA VAL A 258 13.19 19.72 -32.02
C VAL A 258 14.49 20.38 -32.48
N SER A 259 15.60 20.16 -31.76
CA SER A 259 16.93 20.69 -32.14
C SER A 259 17.55 20.01 -33.38
N GLY A 260 16.98 18.88 -33.81
CA GLY A 260 17.52 18.10 -34.92
C GLY A 260 18.73 17.23 -34.53
N GLU A 261 19.05 17.14 -33.22
CA GLU A 261 20.11 16.26 -32.72
C GLU A 261 19.72 14.77 -32.82
N SER A 262 18.43 14.49 -32.77
CA SER A 262 17.86 13.15 -33.00
C SER A 262 16.98 13.12 -34.24
N ALA A 263 17.03 12.02 -34.97
CA ALA A 263 16.17 11.84 -36.14
C ALA A 263 14.69 11.69 -35.72
N MET A 264 13.79 12.38 -36.43
CA MET A 264 12.35 12.31 -36.25
C MET A 264 11.80 10.98 -36.78
N THR A 265 11.92 9.92 -36.00
CA THR A 265 11.46 8.57 -36.37
C THR A 265 10.19 8.20 -35.63
N ASP A 266 9.41 7.29 -36.20
CA ASP A 266 8.23 6.75 -35.49
C ASP A 266 8.59 6.09 -34.16
N ALA A 267 9.75 5.41 -34.12
CA ALA A 267 10.25 4.81 -32.87
C ALA A 267 10.50 5.86 -31.78
N ALA A 268 11.13 7.00 -32.11
CA ALA A 268 11.39 8.07 -31.15
C ALA A 268 10.09 8.71 -30.62
N LEU A 269 9.09 8.87 -31.49
CA LEU A 269 7.77 9.39 -31.11
C LEU A 269 6.98 8.38 -30.26
N MET A 270 7.11 7.06 -30.57
CA MET A 270 6.52 6.00 -29.74
C MET A 270 7.15 5.92 -28.35
N ASP A 271 8.46 6.13 -28.22
CA ASP A 271 9.13 6.19 -26.92
C ASP A 271 8.59 7.33 -26.06
N VAL A 272 8.40 8.52 -26.64
CA VAL A 272 7.77 9.66 -25.95
C VAL A 272 6.35 9.32 -25.52
N ALA A 273 5.53 8.74 -26.41
CA ALA A 273 4.16 8.32 -26.11
C ALA A 273 4.13 7.24 -24.99
N GLY A 274 5.05 6.28 -25.04
CA GLY A 274 5.19 5.24 -24.02
C GLY A 274 5.53 5.81 -22.64
N GLY A 275 6.42 6.80 -22.58
CA GLY A 275 6.73 7.52 -21.34
C GLY A 275 5.50 8.25 -20.75
N MET A 276 4.70 8.88 -21.62
CA MET A 276 3.43 9.54 -21.22
C MET A 276 2.42 8.54 -20.64
N LEU A 277 2.24 7.38 -21.31
CA LEU A 277 1.35 6.33 -20.82
C LEU A 277 1.79 5.79 -19.44
N TYR A 278 3.09 5.65 -19.22
CA TYR A 278 3.62 5.25 -17.92
C TYR A 278 3.29 6.26 -16.82
N VAL A 279 3.43 7.57 -17.10
CA VAL A 279 3.07 8.65 -16.16
C VAL A 279 1.58 8.63 -15.87
N GLU A 280 0.75 8.49 -16.90
CA GLU A 280 -0.71 8.37 -16.76
C GLU A 280 -1.11 7.16 -15.90
N ALA A 281 -0.59 5.98 -16.19
CA ALA A 281 -0.85 4.78 -15.41
C ALA A 281 -0.41 4.92 -13.94
N SER A 282 0.67 5.67 -13.69
CA SER A 282 1.14 5.98 -12.34
C SER A 282 0.18 6.92 -11.60
N LEU A 283 -0.39 7.91 -12.28
CA LEU A 283 -1.42 8.81 -11.73
C LEU A 283 -2.73 8.06 -11.47
N GLN A 284 -3.19 7.24 -12.43
CA GLN A 284 -4.37 6.41 -12.28
C GLN A 284 -4.22 5.40 -11.14
N GLY A 285 -3.00 4.90 -10.89
CA GLY A 285 -2.70 4.07 -9.72
C GLY A 285 -2.93 4.78 -8.39
N ILE A 286 -2.77 6.10 -8.34
CA ILE A 286 -3.06 6.92 -7.17
C ILE A 286 -4.56 7.19 -7.05
N LEU A 287 -5.22 7.49 -8.17
CA LEU A 287 -6.66 7.71 -8.25
C LEU A 287 -7.45 6.41 -8.18
N GLY A 288 -6.94 5.31 -8.74
CA GLY A 288 -7.58 4.00 -8.84
C GLY A 288 -7.58 3.18 -7.55
N LEU A 289 -6.74 3.54 -6.57
CA LEU A 289 -6.88 3.02 -5.21
C LEU A 289 -8.22 3.38 -4.57
N GLU A 290 -8.97 4.32 -5.15
CA GLU A 290 -10.28 4.75 -4.70
C GLU A 290 -11.44 4.30 -5.60
N ARG A 291 -11.20 4.00 -6.88
CA ARG A 291 -12.26 3.46 -7.75
C ARG A 291 -12.69 2.05 -7.36
N ASN A 292 -11.83 1.31 -6.60
CA ASN A 292 -12.19 0.03 -5.98
C ASN A 292 -13.02 0.18 -4.69
N GLU A 293 -13.21 1.40 -4.17
CA GLU A 293 -14.14 1.66 -3.06
C GLU A 293 -15.59 1.88 -3.53
N GLN A 294 -15.80 2.14 -4.82
CA GLN A 294 -17.15 2.31 -5.44
C GLN A 294 -17.45 1.20 -6.45
N GLY A 295 -17.24 -0.04 -6.05
CA GLY A 295 -17.62 -1.26 -6.78
C GLY A 295 -18.36 -1.07 -8.08
N ASP A 296 -17.65 -1.00 -9.21
CA ASP A 296 -18.16 -1.49 -10.49
C ASP A 296 -17.01 -1.60 -11.51
N GLY A 297 -16.80 -2.79 -12.07
CA GLY A 297 -15.98 -2.87 -13.27
C GLY A 297 -15.12 -4.09 -13.55
N LEU A 298 -15.01 -5.09 -12.65
CA LEU A 298 -14.25 -6.32 -12.98
C LEU A 298 -15.09 -7.40 -13.67
N ASP A 299 -16.43 -7.35 -13.57
CA ASP A 299 -17.31 -8.29 -14.29
C ASP A 299 -17.42 -7.97 -15.80
N GLY A 300 -17.26 -6.72 -16.20
CA GLY A 300 -17.31 -6.31 -17.60
C GLY A 300 -16.11 -6.75 -18.44
N ASP A 301 -14.93 -6.74 -17.88
CA ASP A 301 -13.69 -7.10 -18.62
C ASP A 301 -13.46 -8.61 -18.66
N MET A 302 -13.89 -9.35 -17.63
CA MET A 302 -13.90 -10.82 -17.67
C MET A 302 -14.93 -11.36 -18.68
N GLN A 303 -16.09 -10.72 -18.83
CA GLN A 303 -17.08 -11.09 -19.84
C GLN A 303 -16.61 -10.76 -21.27
N ARG A 304 -15.88 -9.66 -21.46
CA ARG A 304 -15.28 -9.30 -22.78
C ARG A 304 -14.16 -10.24 -23.19
N LEU A 305 -13.34 -10.69 -22.25
CA LEU A 305 -12.29 -11.69 -22.48
C LEU A 305 -12.87 -13.07 -22.77
N ALA A 306 -13.93 -13.47 -22.09
CA ALA A 306 -14.63 -14.72 -22.37
C ALA A 306 -15.31 -14.71 -23.75
N ALA A 307 -15.96 -13.60 -24.13
CA ALA A 307 -16.59 -13.45 -25.44
C ALA A 307 -15.55 -13.41 -26.61
N ALA A 308 -14.34 -12.90 -26.35
CA ALA A 308 -13.26 -12.91 -27.36
C ALA A 308 -12.65 -14.30 -27.57
N GLN A 309 -12.69 -15.19 -26.54
CA GLN A 309 -12.24 -16.58 -26.67
C GLN A 309 -13.23 -17.48 -27.41
N ASP A 310 -14.54 -17.23 -27.23
CA ASP A 310 -15.58 -18.00 -27.95
C ASP A 310 -15.60 -17.68 -29.47
N ILE A 311 -15.26 -16.46 -29.86
CA ILE A 311 -15.16 -16.09 -31.29
C ILE A 311 -13.95 -16.75 -31.98
N ALA A 312 -12.88 -17.04 -31.24
CA ALA A 312 -11.68 -17.68 -31.78
C ALA A 312 -11.85 -19.21 -31.99
N GLN A 313 -12.84 -19.84 -31.37
CA GLN A 313 -13.12 -21.29 -31.51
C GLN A 313 -14.14 -21.63 -32.62
N VAL A 314 -14.83 -20.65 -33.18
CA VAL A 314 -15.84 -20.87 -34.25
C VAL A 314 -15.21 -20.81 -35.66
N HIS A 315 -13.92 -20.51 -35.81
CA HIS A 315 -13.21 -20.42 -37.11
C HIS A 315 -12.04 -21.42 -37.24
N GLN A 316 -12.14 -22.62 -36.62
CA GLN A 316 -11.29 -23.77 -36.97
C GLN A 316 -12.12 -24.92 -37.53
#